data_423bae7607ae02bca46f460d30b4e6b9
#
_entry.id   423bae7607ae02bca46f460d30b4e6b9
#
_cell.length_a   1.000
_cell.length_b   1.000
_cell.length_c   1.000
_cell.angle_alpha   90.00
_cell.angle_beta   90.00
_cell.angle_gamma   90.00
#
_symmetry.space_group_name_H-M   'P 1'
#
loop_
_entity.id
_entity.type
_entity.pdbx_description
1 polymer ?
#
loop_
_entity_poly.entity_id
_entity_poly.type
_entity_poly.pdbx_seq_one_letter_code
_entity_poly.pdbx_strand_id
1 'polypeptide(L)'
;MNRRELLGVLAAAVAGPAPGWLSADGLFARGRTAHRRARGRAFQVFDPHQAETVAAMAEMIIPETDTPGARAAQVPEFMDLLVAESASDEERASFLRGLGDVDTRSRDAFGVEFVAATEAQRVAILAGLDAEVQALRQAREKAEEHFFQRLKWLTVYGYCTSEIGATAGLRYETLPGSYDGCAEVRASRAAPGDF
;
A
#
# COMPACT_ATOMS: atom_id res chain seq x y z
N MET A 1 -7.17 -13.94 7.03
CA MET A 1 -6.17 -14.19 8.10
C MET A 1 -6.81 -13.76 9.42
N ASN A 2 -7.07 -14.69 10.34
CA ASN A 2 -7.67 -14.34 11.62
C ASN A 2 -6.57 -13.89 12.61
N ARG A 3 -6.95 -13.24 13.75
CA ARG A 3 -6.00 -12.73 14.76
C ARG A 3 -5.03 -13.81 15.27
N ARG A 4 -5.46 -15.06 15.27
CA ARG A 4 -4.67 -16.21 15.74
C ARG A 4 -3.58 -16.61 14.73
N GLU A 5 -3.86 -16.50 13.44
CA GLU A 5 -2.87 -16.74 12.37
C GLU A 5 -1.84 -15.62 12.33
N LEU A 6 -2.26 -14.37 12.54
CA LEU A 6 -1.35 -13.23 12.66
C LEU A 6 -0.41 -13.39 13.86
N LEU A 7 -0.95 -13.80 15.01
CA LEU A 7 -0.14 -14.08 16.20
C LEU A 7 0.78 -15.28 16.01
N GLY A 8 0.36 -16.31 15.24
CA GLY A 8 1.19 -17.46 14.90
C GLY A 8 2.38 -17.08 14.01
N VAL A 9 2.18 -16.21 13.02
CA VAL A 9 3.25 -15.68 12.16
C VAL A 9 4.19 -14.79 12.97
N LEU A 10 3.66 -13.94 13.86
CA LEU A 10 4.46 -13.12 14.75
C LEU A 10 5.24 -13.96 15.77
N ALA A 11 4.65 -15.01 16.32
CA ALA A 11 5.31 -15.91 17.25
C ALA A 11 6.42 -16.74 16.57
N ALA A 12 6.23 -17.19 15.34
CA ALA A 12 7.26 -17.86 14.55
C ALA A 12 8.44 -16.94 14.21
N ALA A 13 8.18 -15.64 14.03
CA ALA A 13 9.23 -14.64 13.81
C ALA A 13 10.05 -14.32 15.08
N VAL A 14 9.50 -14.58 16.27
CA VAL A 14 10.16 -14.31 17.57
C VAL A 14 10.98 -15.50 18.07
N ALA A 15 10.73 -16.72 17.58
CA ALA A 15 11.39 -17.95 18.06
C ALA A 15 12.81 -18.21 17.48
N GLY A 16 13.29 -17.38 16.54
CA GLY A 16 14.66 -17.42 16.03
C GLY A 16 15.29 -16.04 16.10
N PRO A 17 16.65 -15.90 16.00
CA PRO A 17 17.25 -14.61 15.79
C PRO A 17 16.81 -14.11 14.40
N ALA A 18 15.65 -13.45 14.35
CA ALA A 18 15.18 -12.81 13.15
C ALA A 18 16.28 -11.82 12.71
N PRO A 19 16.76 -11.91 11.46
CA PRO A 19 17.71 -10.92 10.98
C PRO A 19 17.08 -9.54 11.24
N GLY A 20 17.82 -8.58 11.74
CA GLY A 20 17.32 -7.26 12.18
C GLY A 20 16.52 -6.48 11.11
N TRP A 21 16.57 -6.95 9.85
CA TRP A 21 15.78 -6.41 8.75
C TRP A 21 14.31 -6.90 8.72
N LEU A 22 13.97 -7.98 9.47
CA LEU A 22 12.59 -8.47 9.63
C LEU A 22 11.91 -7.88 10.88
N SER A 23 12.62 -7.11 11.69
CA SER A 23 12.00 -6.36 12.79
C SER A 23 11.12 -5.23 12.24
N ALA A 24 10.05 -4.88 12.96
CA ALA A 24 9.22 -3.72 12.60
C ALA A 24 10.08 -2.46 12.41
N ASP A 25 11.04 -2.22 13.31
CA ASP A 25 11.96 -1.08 13.22
C ASP A 25 12.83 -1.13 11.95
N GLY A 26 13.28 -2.32 11.54
CA GLY A 26 14.02 -2.51 10.29
C GLY A 26 13.20 -2.19 9.05
N LEU A 27 11.94 -2.60 9.01
CA LEU A 27 11.01 -2.28 7.92
C LEU A 27 10.72 -0.77 7.86
N PHE A 28 10.44 -0.13 9.01
CA PHE A 28 10.24 1.31 9.07
C PHE A 28 11.47 2.10 8.65
N ALA A 29 12.67 1.70 9.09
CA ALA A 29 13.92 2.36 8.72
C ALA A 29 14.18 2.27 7.21
N ARG A 30 13.91 1.12 6.59
CA ARG A 30 14.02 0.93 5.14
C ARG A 30 13.02 1.77 4.37
N GLY A 31 11.74 1.79 4.79
CA GLY A 31 10.71 2.60 4.17
C GLY A 31 11.05 4.09 4.22
N ARG A 32 11.47 4.63 5.37
CA ARG A 32 11.93 6.02 5.50
C ARG A 32 13.15 6.31 4.60
N THR A 33 14.05 5.37 4.46
CA THR A 33 15.21 5.54 3.58
C THR A 33 14.78 5.56 2.11
N ALA A 34 13.85 4.68 1.71
CA ALA A 34 13.29 4.66 0.37
C ALA A 34 12.57 5.98 0.04
N HIS A 35 11.75 6.52 0.95
CA HIS A 35 11.12 7.82 0.76
C HIS A 35 12.12 8.97 0.56
N ARG A 36 13.19 9.02 1.39
CA ARG A 36 14.25 10.05 1.20
C ARG A 36 14.93 9.93 -0.16
N ARG A 37 15.10 8.71 -0.66
CA ARG A 37 15.72 8.46 -1.97
C ARG A 37 14.78 8.71 -3.14
N ALA A 38 13.48 8.48 -2.97
CA ALA A 38 12.46 8.73 -3.99
C ALA A 38 12.16 10.23 -4.16
N ARG A 39 12.29 11.01 -3.09
CA ARG A 39 11.93 12.44 -3.09
C ARG A 39 12.66 13.24 -4.18
N GLY A 40 11.90 13.85 -5.08
CA GLY A 40 12.42 14.69 -6.16
C GLY A 40 13.11 13.94 -7.31
N ARG A 41 13.02 12.60 -7.35
CA ARG A 41 13.51 11.81 -8.48
C ARG A 41 12.43 11.66 -9.55
N ALA A 42 12.87 11.61 -10.79
CA ALA A 42 12.00 11.18 -11.88
C ALA A 42 11.69 9.69 -11.75
N PHE A 43 10.52 9.28 -12.22
CA PHE A 43 10.15 7.88 -12.31
C PHE A 43 11.16 7.11 -13.18
N GLN A 44 11.52 5.91 -12.74
CA GLN A 44 12.54 5.07 -13.39
C GLN A 44 11.89 3.92 -14.18
N VAL A 45 10.75 3.44 -13.70
CA VAL A 45 10.03 2.26 -14.23
C VAL A 45 8.69 2.66 -14.82
N PHE A 46 7.96 3.54 -14.12
CA PHE A 46 6.63 3.95 -14.56
C PHE A 46 6.73 5.07 -15.60
N ASP A 47 6.09 4.89 -16.74
CA ASP A 47 5.81 5.99 -17.64
C ASP A 47 4.79 6.97 -17.02
N PRO A 48 4.56 8.17 -17.59
CA PRO A 48 3.66 9.16 -17.01
C PRO A 48 2.22 8.66 -16.81
N HIS A 49 1.72 7.81 -17.71
CA HIS A 49 0.38 7.24 -17.62
C HIS A 49 0.29 6.19 -16.50
N GLN A 50 1.28 5.31 -16.43
CA GLN A 50 1.39 4.31 -15.37
C GLN A 50 1.55 4.95 -13.99
N ALA A 51 2.35 5.99 -13.88
CA ALA A 51 2.51 6.76 -12.64
C ALA A 51 1.19 7.37 -12.16
N GLU A 52 0.40 7.95 -13.09
CA GLU A 52 -0.91 8.51 -12.75
C GLU A 52 -1.93 7.42 -12.39
N THR A 53 -1.89 6.27 -13.08
CA THR A 53 -2.72 5.10 -12.75
C THR A 53 -2.41 4.59 -11.33
N VAL A 54 -1.13 4.41 -10.99
CA VAL A 54 -0.70 4.04 -9.63
C VAL A 54 -1.14 5.08 -8.61
N ALA A 55 -0.98 6.37 -8.91
CA ALA A 55 -1.38 7.46 -8.03
C ALA A 55 -2.89 7.47 -7.77
N ALA A 56 -3.70 7.24 -8.81
CA ALA A 56 -5.15 7.16 -8.69
C ALA A 56 -5.58 5.94 -7.86
N MET A 57 -4.98 4.76 -8.11
CA MET A 57 -5.28 3.55 -7.35
C MET A 57 -4.86 3.67 -5.88
N ALA A 58 -3.67 4.20 -5.62
CA ALA A 58 -3.17 4.38 -4.26
C ALA A 58 -4.03 5.36 -3.45
N GLU A 59 -4.47 6.47 -4.07
CA GLU A 59 -5.36 7.45 -3.47
C GLU A 59 -6.75 6.88 -3.16
N MET A 60 -7.25 5.94 -3.97
CA MET A 60 -8.50 5.24 -3.69
C MET A 60 -8.37 4.22 -2.54
N ILE A 61 -7.16 3.70 -2.29
CA ILE A 61 -6.90 2.79 -1.16
C ILE A 61 -6.72 3.58 0.14
N ILE A 62 -6.00 4.70 0.11
CA ILE A 62 -5.80 5.60 1.24
C ILE A 62 -6.12 7.02 0.77
N PRO A 63 -7.41 7.41 0.85
CA PRO A 63 -7.85 8.70 0.35
C PRO A 63 -7.48 9.85 1.29
N GLU A 64 -7.38 11.04 0.73
CA GLU A 64 -7.35 12.27 1.49
C GLU A 64 -8.71 12.49 2.18
N THR A 65 -8.67 12.68 3.49
CA THR A 65 -9.85 12.94 4.34
C THR A 65 -9.52 14.07 5.31
N ASP A 66 -9.65 13.85 6.61
CA ASP A 66 -9.07 14.70 7.67
C ASP A 66 -7.55 14.47 7.82
N THR A 67 -7.03 13.46 7.15
CA THR A 67 -5.60 13.16 7.02
C THR A 67 -5.18 13.14 5.56
N PRO A 68 -3.91 13.50 5.25
CA PRO A 68 -3.41 13.45 3.89
C PRO A 68 -3.47 12.04 3.30
N GLY A 69 -3.81 11.92 2.01
CA GLY A 69 -3.90 10.67 1.29
C GLY A 69 -2.56 10.16 0.76
N ALA A 70 -2.61 9.07 -0.03
CA ALA A 70 -1.44 8.39 -0.57
C ALA A 70 -0.61 9.26 -1.54
N ARG A 71 -1.27 10.16 -2.31
CA ARG A 71 -0.57 11.11 -3.20
C ARG A 71 0.28 12.09 -2.39
N ALA A 72 -0.28 12.69 -1.36
CA ALA A 72 0.43 13.62 -0.48
C ALA A 72 1.61 12.94 0.23
N ALA A 73 1.49 11.65 0.52
CA ALA A 73 2.54 10.82 1.09
C ALA A 73 3.61 10.36 0.08
N GLN A 74 3.52 10.78 -1.18
CA GLN A 74 4.46 10.41 -2.26
C GLN A 74 4.58 8.88 -2.43
N VAL A 75 3.47 8.17 -2.31
CA VAL A 75 3.43 6.71 -2.45
C VAL A 75 3.78 6.25 -3.87
N PRO A 76 3.36 6.92 -4.96
CA PRO A 76 3.73 6.53 -6.32
C PRO A 76 5.24 6.55 -6.55
N GLU A 77 5.94 7.59 -6.11
CA GLU A 77 7.40 7.72 -6.21
C GLU A 77 8.12 6.66 -5.39
N PHE A 78 7.60 6.36 -4.20
CA PHE A 78 8.08 5.27 -3.35
C PHE A 78 7.93 3.90 -4.03
N MET A 79 6.77 3.64 -4.65
CA MET A 79 6.52 2.40 -5.38
C MET A 79 7.46 2.23 -6.57
N ASP A 80 7.63 3.27 -7.38
CA ASP A 80 8.53 3.26 -8.53
C ASP A 80 9.94 2.87 -8.11
N LEU A 81 10.46 3.51 -7.05
CA LEU A 81 11.78 3.19 -6.51
C LEU A 81 11.89 1.74 -6.06
N LEU A 82 10.90 1.23 -5.32
CA LEU A 82 10.94 -0.16 -4.85
C LEU A 82 10.83 -1.17 -5.99
N VAL A 83 10.00 -0.90 -6.99
CA VAL A 83 9.89 -1.74 -8.18
C VAL A 83 11.18 -1.69 -9.01
N ALA A 84 11.83 -0.53 -9.08
CA ALA A 84 13.11 -0.38 -9.77
C ALA A 84 14.26 -1.17 -9.09
N GLU A 85 14.35 -1.09 -7.75
CA GLU A 85 15.54 -1.53 -7.03
C GLU A 85 15.39 -2.90 -6.36
N SER A 86 14.16 -3.30 -6.00
CA SER A 86 13.93 -4.48 -5.17
C SER A 86 13.18 -5.61 -5.89
N ALA A 87 12.50 -5.32 -7.00
CA ALA A 87 11.79 -6.33 -7.75
C ALA A 87 12.74 -7.02 -8.76
N SER A 88 12.59 -8.33 -8.91
CA SER A 88 13.20 -9.05 -10.03
C SER A 88 12.61 -8.57 -11.36
N ASP A 89 13.28 -8.87 -12.47
CA ASP A 89 12.77 -8.50 -13.79
C ASP A 89 11.39 -9.13 -14.08
N GLU A 90 11.16 -10.36 -13.62
CA GLU A 90 9.88 -11.05 -13.76
C GLU A 90 8.78 -10.37 -12.92
N GLU A 91 9.07 -10.03 -11.67
CA GLU A 91 8.14 -9.33 -10.79
C GLU A 91 7.81 -7.93 -11.31
N ARG A 92 8.81 -7.21 -11.82
CA ARG A 92 8.63 -5.90 -12.45
C ARG A 92 7.74 -6.00 -13.68
N ALA A 93 8.04 -6.95 -14.57
CA ALA A 93 7.22 -7.18 -15.75
C ALA A 93 5.79 -7.60 -15.40
N SER A 94 5.61 -8.42 -14.36
CA SER A 94 4.28 -8.80 -13.85
C SER A 94 3.51 -7.60 -13.31
N PHE A 95 4.17 -6.72 -12.57
CA PHE A 95 3.55 -5.49 -12.05
C PHE A 95 3.09 -4.56 -13.17
N LEU A 96 3.95 -4.32 -14.17
CA LEU A 96 3.62 -3.48 -15.33
C LEU A 96 2.49 -4.07 -16.19
N ARG A 97 2.48 -5.39 -16.39
CA ARG A 97 1.34 -6.05 -17.05
C ARG A 97 0.04 -5.85 -16.29
N GLY A 98 0.08 -5.96 -14.95
CA GLY A 98 -1.10 -5.70 -14.11
C GLY A 98 -1.64 -4.29 -14.26
N LEU A 99 -0.78 -3.27 -14.38
CA LEU A 99 -1.21 -1.89 -14.67
C LEU A 99 -1.88 -1.79 -16.05
N GLY A 100 -1.31 -2.42 -17.08
CA GLY A 100 -1.92 -2.47 -18.41
C GLY A 100 -3.28 -3.19 -18.43
N ASP A 101 -3.43 -4.22 -17.60
CA ASP A 101 -4.69 -4.96 -17.44
C ASP A 101 -5.80 -4.09 -16.80
N VAL A 102 -5.46 -3.21 -15.86
CA VAL A 102 -6.39 -2.24 -15.28
C VAL A 102 -7.01 -1.34 -16.36
N ASP A 103 -6.18 -0.81 -17.26
CA ASP A 103 -6.66 0.02 -18.37
C ASP A 103 -7.49 -0.79 -19.37
N THR A 104 -7.07 -2.01 -19.66
CA THR A 104 -7.84 -2.91 -20.55
C THR A 104 -9.22 -3.17 -19.99
N ARG A 105 -9.33 -3.54 -18.72
CA ARG A 105 -10.63 -3.73 -18.03
C ARG A 105 -11.49 -2.47 -18.04
N SER A 106 -10.88 -1.30 -17.87
CA SER A 106 -11.59 -0.03 -17.89
C SER A 106 -12.14 0.28 -19.29
N ARG A 107 -11.33 0.07 -20.33
CA ARG A 107 -11.76 0.25 -21.72
C ARG A 107 -12.88 -0.74 -22.10
N ASP A 108 -12.74 -2.01 -21.72
CA ASP A 108 -13.72 -3.04 -22.03
C ASP A 108 -15.06 -2.79 -21.34
N ALA A 109 -15.04 -2.32 -20.10
CA ALA A 109 -16.28 -2.07 -19.34
C ALA A 109 -16.91 -0.71 -19.62
N PHE A 110 -16.10 0.33 -19.88
CA PHE A 110 -16.56 1.72 -19.88
C PHE A 110 -16.13 2.53 -21.12
N GLY A 111 -15.30 1.98 -21.99
CA GLY A 111 -14.81 2.63 -23.20
C GLY A 111 -13.73 3.71 -22.97
N VAL A 112 -13.21 3.83 -21.74
CA VAL A 112 -12.20 4.83 -21.36
C VAL A 112 -11.07 4.19 -20.55
N GLU A 113 -9.90 4.83 -20.53
CA GLU A 113 -8.79 4.44 -19.67
C GLU A 113 -9.13 4.67 -18.19
N PHE A 114 -8.50 3.92 -17.30
CA PHE A 114 -8.77 3.99 -15.87
C PHE A 114 -8.65 5.41 -15.30
N VAL A 115 -7.63 6.16 -15.72
CA VAL A 115 -7.40 7.54 -15.26
C VAL A 115 -8.50 8.50 -15.71
N ALA A 116 -9.11 8.23 -16.88
CA ALA A 116 -10.19 9.02 -17.44
C ALA A 116 -11.59 8.59 -16.96
N ALA A 117 -11.69 7.43 -16.29
CA ALA A 117 -12.95 6.91 -15.78
C ALA A 117 -13.46 7.74 -14.60
N THR A 118 -14.77 7.73 -14.38
CA THR A 118 -15.40 8.34 -13.20
C THR A 118 -14.99 7.59 -11.93
N GLU A 119 -15.13 8.23 -10.77
CA GLU A 119 -14.83 7.61 -9.48
C GLU A 119 -15.61 6.28 -9.29
N ALA A 120 -16.92 6.27 -9.57
CA ALA A 120 -17.74 5.07 -9.48
C ALA A 120 -17.26 3.94 -10.39
N GLN A 121 -16.82 4.26 -11.61
CA GLN A 121 -16.25 3.29 -12.55
C GLN A 121 -14.90 2.73 -12.04
N ARG A 122 -14.04 3.59 -11.51
CA ARG A 122 -12.77 3.17 -10.89
C ARG A 122 -13.01 2.26 -9.69
N VAL A 123 -13.97 2.60 -8.82
CA VAL A 123 -14.37 1.75 -7.69
C VAL A 123 -14.82 0.37 -8.19
N ALA A 124 -15.62 0.29 -9.26
CA ALA A 124 -16.06 -0.98 -9.81
C ALA A 124 -14.88 -1.86 -10.30
N ILE A 125 -13.88 -1.25 -10.97
CA ILE A 125 -12.67 -1.97 -11.40
C ILE A 125 -11.87 -2.48 -10.19
N LEU A 126 -11.62 -1.63 -9.19
CA LEU A 126 -10.87 -2.03 -7.99
C LEU A 126 -11.59 -3.09 -7.16
N ALA A 127 -12.92 -3.00 -7.06
CA ALA A 127 -13.74 -4.02 -6.38
C ALA A 127 -13.64 -5.38 -7.09
N GLY A 128 -13.62 -5.40 -8.42
CA GLY A 128 -13.39 -6.60 -9.20
C GLY A 128 -12.03 -7.25 -8.90
N LEU A 129 -10.97 -6.45 -8.91
CA LEU A 129 -9.61 -6.91 -8.57
C LEU A 129 -9.51 -7.42 -7.12
N ASP A 130 -10.20 -6.76 -6.18
CA ASP A 130 -10.23 -7.22 -4.79
C ASP A 130 -10.98 -8.54 -4.65
N ALA A 131 -12.09 -8.72 -5.36
CA ALA A 131 -12.82 -9.98 -5.40
C ALA A 131 -11.95 -11.14 -5.92
N GLU A 132 -11.12 -10.92 -6.94
CA GLU A 132 -10.16 -11.92 -7.44
C GLU A 132 -9.13 -12.30 -6.36
N VAL A 133 -8.56 -11.32 -5.66
CA VAL A 133 -7.65 -11.58 -4.53
C VAL A 133 -8.34 -12.38 -3.42
N GLN A 134 -9.59 -12.06 -3.09
CA GLN A 134 -10.34 -12.79 -2.07
C GLN A 134 -10.65 -14.23 -2.51
N ALA A 135 -10.97 -14.44 -3.79
CA ALA A 135 -11.18 -15.78 -4.34
C ALA A 135 -9.92 -16.64 -4.24
N LEU A 136 -8.75 -16.10 -4.60
CA LEU A 136 -7.45 -16.78 -4.45
C LEU A 136 -7.17 -17.15 -2.98
N ARG A 137 -7.45 -16.23 -2.04
CA ARG A 137 -7.28 -16.52 -0.61
C ARG A 137 -8.19 -17.63 -0.12
N GLN A 138 -9.46 -17.66 -0.57
CA GLN A 138 -10.41 -18.70 -0.22
C GLN A 138 -9.99 -20.07 -0.79
N ALA A 139 -9.46 -20.09 -2.02
CA ALA A 139 -8.89 -21.26 -2.65
C ALA A 139 -7.55 -21.72 -2.03
N ARG A 140 -6.98 -20.95 -1.10
CA ARG A 140 -5.63 -21.14 -0.53
C ARG A 140 -4.52 -21.13 -1.59
N GLU A 141 -4.74 -20.37 -2.65
CA GLU A 141 -3.75 -20.10 -3.69
C GLU A 141 -2.90 -18.87 -3.32
N LYS A 142 -1.87 -18.62 -4.14
CA LYS A 142 -0.89 -17.55 -3.89
C LYS A 142 -1.46 -16.15 -4.20
N ALA A 143 -2.36 -15.68 -3.37
CA ALA A 143 -2.96 -14.35 -3.49
C ALA A 143 -1.91 -13.21 -3.40
N GLU A 144 -0.79 -13.45 -2.73
CA GLU A 144 0.32 -12.50 -2.60
C GLU A 144 1.03 -12.22 -3.93
N GLU A 145 0.97 -13.14 -4.89
CA GLU A 145 1.53 -12.96 -6.24
C GLU A 145 0.61 -12.11 -7.13
N HIS A 146 -0.65 -11.90 -6.73
CA HIS A 146 -1.58 -11.09 -7.50
C HIS A 146 -1.18 -9.60 -7.50
N PHE A 147 -1.15 -8.98 -8.69
CA PHE A 147 -0.76 -7.59 -8.89
C PHE A 147 -1.44 -6.63 -7.89
N PHE A 148 -2.76 -6.69 -7.76
CA PHE A 148 -3.52 -5.78 -6.92
C PHE A 148 -3.21 -5.96 -5.43
N GLN A 149 -2.96 -7.20 -4.98
CA GLN A 149 -2.51 -7.46 -3.61
C GLN A 149 -1.15 -6.83 -3.34
N ARG A 150 -0.23 -6.92 -4.30
CA ARG A 150 1.09 -6.30 -4.20
C ARG A 150 0.99 -4.78 -4.18
N LEU A 151 0.14 -4.20 -5.03
CA LEU A 151 -0.12 -2.76 -5.07
C LEU A 151 -0.70 -2.27 -3.73
N LYS A 152 -1.70 -2.96 -3.17
CA LYS A 152 -2.25 -2.63 -1.83
C LYS A 152 -1.17 -2.66 -0.75
N TRP A 153 -0.34 -3.71 -0.75
CA TRP A 153 0.73 -3.82 0.23
C TRP A 153 1.74 -2.67 0.12
N LEU A 154 2.18 -2.35 -1.10
CA LEU A 154 3.10 -1.24 -1.36
C LEU A 154 2.48 0.11 -0.97
N THR A 155 1.17 0.30 -1.22
CA THR A 155 0.45 1.52 -0.82
C THR A 155 0.47 1.70 0.70
N VAL A 156 0.07 0.67 1.44
CA VAL A 156 0.06 0.73 2.92
C VAL A 156 1.48 0.89 3.47
N TYR A 157 2.44 0.14 2.93
CA TYR A 157 3.83 0.22 3.38
C TYR A 157 4.43 1.59 3.10
N GLY A 158 4.24 2.14 1.89
CA GLY A 158 4.69 3.49 1.54
C GLY A 158 4.03 4.55 2.42
N TYR A 159 2.71 4.47 2.61
CA TYR A 159 2.00 5.43 3.45
C TYR A 159 2.49 5.41 4.91
N CYS A 160 2.49 4.25 5.55
CA CYS A 160 2.88 4.11 6.96
C CYS A 160 4.34 4.49 7.24
N THR A 161 5.23 4.38 6.24
CA THR A 161 6.65 4.72 6.38
C THR A 161 6.98 6.13 5.88
N SER A 162 6.03 6.84 5.29
CA SER A 162 6.17 8.25 4.94
C SER A 162 6.14 9.14 6.20
N GLU A 163 6.71 10.32 6.10
CA GLU A 163 6.67 11.31 7.18
C GLU A 163 5.22 11.71 7.51
N ILE A 164 4.43 11.98 6.48
CA ILE A 164 3.03 12.39 6.59
C ILE A 164 2.17 11.27 7.18
N GLY A 165 2.29 10.05 6.65
CA GLY A 165 1.54 8.91 7.15
C GLY A 165 1.88 8.54 8.58
N ALA A 166 3.17 8.60 8.94
CA ALA A 166 3.60 8.32 10.31
C ALA A 166 3.10 9.37 11.31
N THR A 167 3.18 10.65 10.98
CA THR A 167 2.85 11.76 11.91
C THR A 167 1.36 12.08 11.93
N ALA A 168 0.75 12.31 10.77
CA ALA A 168 -0.66 12.70 10.67
C ALA A 168 -1.61 11.49 10.72
N GLY A 169 -1.29 10.42 9.97
CA GLY A 169 -2.13 9.24 9.88
C GLY A 169 -2.06 8.34 11.11
N LEU A 170 -0.85 7.92 11.49
CA LEU A 170 -0.63 6.97 12.58
C LEU A 170 -0.40 7.66 13.95
N ARG A 171 -0.17 8.98 13.97
CA ARG A 171 0.22 9.74 15.18
C ARG A 171 1.39 9.07 15.92
N TYR A 172 2.37 8.56 15.16
CA TYR A 172 3.52 7.87 15.72
C TYR A 172 4.40 8.81 16.52
N GLU A 173 4.58 8.51 17.81
CA GLU A 173 5.51 9.19 18.71
C GLU A 173 6.76 8.32 18.89
N THR A 174 7.91 8.85 18.50
CA THR A 174 9.20 8.12 18.56
C THR A 174 9.64 7.88 20.01
N LEU A 175 9.30 8.78 20.92
CA LEU A 175 9.59 8.69 22.35
C LEU A 175 8.35 9.17 23.13
N PRO A 176 7.44 8.28 23.51
CA PRO A 176 6.40 8.64 24.46
C PRO A 176 7.07 9.03 25.79
N GLY A 177 6.84 10.26 26.25
CA GLY A 177 7.56 10.85 27.39
C GLY A 177 7.38 10.09 28.72
N SER A 178 6.27 9.39 28.90
CA SER A 178 5.99 8.53 30.06
C SER A 178 5.05 7.40 29.67
N TYR A 179 5.23 6.23 30.29
CA TYR A 179 4.28 5.14 30.17
C TYR A 179 3.07 5.40 31.08
N ASP A 180 1.90 5.55 30.49
CA ASP A 180 0.63 5.59 31.20
C ASP A 180 -0.22 4.39 30.77
N GLY A 181 -0.23 3.35 31.62
CA GLY A 181 -0.98 2.12 31.37
C GLY A 181 -2.51 2.31 31.45
N CYS A 182 -2.99 3.46 31.95
CA CYS A 182 -4.40 3.81 32.05
C CYS A 182 -4.77 5.01 31.16
N ALA A 183 -3.89 5.37 30.20
CA ALA A 183 -4.18 6.44 29.26
C ALA A 183 -5.54 6.20 28.59
N GLU A 184 -6.41 7.18 28.63
CA GLU A 184 -7.66 7.13 27.89
C GLU A 184 -7.36 6.97 26.39
N VAL A 185 -7.96 5.94 25.78
CA VAL A 185 -7.96 5.81 24.33
C VAL A 185 -8.70 7.03 23.78
N ARG A 186 -7.96 8.04 23.36
CA ARG A 186 -8.56 9.16 22.63
C ARG A 186 -9.26 8.54 21.42
N ALA A 187 -10.60 8.54 21.46
CA ALA A 187 -11.38 8.13 20.31
C ALA A 187 -10.80 8.87 19.09
N SER A 188 -10.21 8.12 18.15
CA SER A 188 -9.93 8.71 16.86
C SER A 188 -11.28 9.25 16.40
N ARG A 189 -11.34 10.46 15.91
CA ARG A 189 -12.49 10.94 15.15
C ARG A 189 -12.55 10.19 13.82
N ALA A 190 -12.69 8.87 13.91
CA ALA A 190 -13.27 8.11 12.83
C ALA A 190 -14.75 8.51 12.88
N ALA A 191 -15.22 9.20 11.88
CA ALA A 191 -16.64 9.33 11.64
C ALA A 191 -17.23 7.92 11.70
N PRO A 192 -18.40 7.70 12.33
CA PRO A 192 -19.10 6.45 12.26
C PRO A 192 -19.57 6.32 10.81
N GLY A 193 -18.80 5.63 10.01
CA GLY A 193 -19.05 5.32 8.61
C GLY A 193 -19.06 3.82 8.47
N ASP A 194 -20.23 3.33 8.23
CA ASP A 194 -20.66 1.98 7.95
C ASP A 194 -19.59 1.10 7.29
N PHE A 195 -19.29 -0.02 7.97
CA PHE A 195 -18.64 -1.18 7.39
C PHE A 195 -19.68 -2.07 6.72
#